data_24ea59cf91387070f0cfbd65c529d5d1
#
_entry.id   24ea59cf91387070f0cfbd65c529d5d1
#
_cell.length_a   1.000
_cell.length_b   1.000
_cell.length_c   1.000
_cell.angle_alpha   90.00
_cell.angle_beta   90.00
_cell.angle_gamma   90.00
#
_symmetry.space_group_name_H-M   'P 1'
#
loop_
_entity.id
_entity.type
_entity.pdbx_description
1 polymer ?
#
loop_
_entity_poly.entity_id
_entity_poly.type
_entity_poly.pdbx_seq_one_letter_code
_entity_poly.pdbx_strand_id
1 'polypeptide(L)'
;FPMPEREEERFDVIGLSLVINFVGDLAKRGDMLLHAHRYLRRGGYVYVVLPLPCLTNSRYMTHDHFARLVRATGYDVVRNEDSHRLTRWLLQESEPRTAISPDTDVSRAFWDGTVLAKRQLRPGAQRNNFCMLLSPA
;
A
#
# COMPACT_ATOMS: atom_id res chain seq x y z
N PHE A 1 -15.56 -2.12 -7.43
CA PHE A 1 -15.46 -2.15 -8.89
C PHE A 1 -15.44 -3.57 -9.41
N PRO A 2 -16.11 -3.82 -10.55
CA PRO A 2 -15.99 -5.12 -11.20
C PRO A 2 -14.55 -5.38 -11.64
N MET A 3 -14.13 -6.65 -11.54
CA MET A 3 -12.78 -7.04 -11.93
C MET A 3 -12.59 -6.86 -13.45
N PRO A 4 -11.57 -6.16 -13.90
CA PRO A 4 -11.31 -6.01 -15.33
C PRO A 4 -10.89 -7.34 -15.96
N GLU A 5 -11.46 -7.67 -17.09
CA GLU A 5 -11.15 -8.88 -17.84
C GLU A 5 -10.09 -8.65 -18.91
N ARG A 6 -9.96 -7.41 -19.39
CA ARG A 6 -9.03 -7.03 -20.45
C ARG A 6 -8.14 -5.87 -20.00
N GLU A 7 -6.96 -5.78 -20.59
CA GLU A 7 -5.97 -4.74 -20.25
C GLU A 7 -6.54 -3.32 -20.46
N GLU A 8 -7.32 -3.10 -21.51
CA GLU A 8 -7.91 -1.79 -21.76
C GLU A 8 -8.97 -1.37 -20.73
N GLU A 9 -9.45 -2.28 -19.92
CA GLU A 9 -10.37 -1.99 -18.81
C GLU A 9 -9.66 -1.58 -17.53
N ARG A 10 -8.33 -1.71 -17.49
CA ARG A 10 -7.53 -1.37 -16.33
C ARG A 10 -7.24 0.13 -16.31
N PHE A 11 -6.89 0.63 -15.13
CA PHE A 11 -6.66 2.05 -14.92
C PHE A 11 -5.17 2.39 -14.95
N ASP A 12 -4.85 3.58 -15.46
CA ASP A 12 -3.47 4.09 -15.44
C ASP A 12 -3.06 4.58 -14.05
N VAL A 13 -4.03 5.11 -13.30
CA VAL A 13 -3.83 5.66 -11.96
C VAL A 13 -4.97 5.25 -11.05
N ILE A 14 -4.64 4.80 -9.86
CA ILE A 14 -5.61 4.51 -8.80
C ILE A 14 -5.32 5.44 -7.63
N GLY A 15 -6.33 6.15 -7.15
CA GLY A 15 -6.22 7.03 -5.99
C GLY A 15 -6.80 6.39 -4.74
N LEU A 16 -6.03 6.35 -3.67
CA LEU A 16 -6.44 5.92 -2.34
C LEU A 16 -6.30 7.11 -1.38
N SER A 17 -7.16 8.11 -1.57
CA SER A 17 -7.10 9.36 -0.82
C SER A 17 -7.94 9.27 0.43
N LEU A 18 -7.28 9.23 1.59
CA LEU A 18 -7.93 9.17 2.91
C LEU A 18 -8.88 7.98 3.07
N VAL A 19 -8.55 6.85 2.44
CA VAL A 19 -9.36 5.62 2.46
C VAL A 19 -8.77 4.59 3.41
N ILE A 20 -7.47 4.33 3.30
CA ILE A 20 -6.78 3.27 4.06
C ILE A 20 -6.96 3.47 5.57
N ASN A 21 -6.88 4.70 6.04
CA ASN A 21 -6.99 5.02 7.46
C ASN A 21 -8.37 4.74 8.05
N PHE A 22 -9.40 4.59 7.23
CA PHE A 22 -10.76 4.25 7.67
C PHE A 22 -11.10 2.77 7.59
N VAL A 23 -10.23 1.96 6.99
CA VAL A 23 -10.43 0.51 6.96
C VAL A 23 -10.13 -0.06 8.35
N GLY A 24 -11.11 -0.74 8.94
CA GLY A 24 -10.99 -1.22 10.33
C GLY A 24 -10.03 -2.38 10.52
N ASP A 25 -9.93 -3.28 9.54
CA ASP A 25 -9.06 -4.45 9.61
C ASP A 25 -7.65 -4.09 9.14
N LEU A 26 -6.65 -4.25 10.02
CA LEU A 26 -5.27 -3.87 9.74
C LEU A 26 -4.63 -4.68 8.61
N ALA A 27 -4.99 -5.96 8.50
CA ALA A 27 -4.51 -6.81 7.41
C ALA A 27 -5.09 -6.35 6.07
N LYS A 28 -6.35 -5.94 6.04
CA LYS A 28 -6.98 -5.41 4.83
C LYS A 28 -6.38 -4.09 4.37
N ARG A 29 -5.84 -3.29 5.28
CA ARG A 29 -5.12 -2.06 4.92
C ARG A 29 -3.89 -2.37 4.06
N GLY A 30 -3.10 -3.37 4.46
CA GLY A 30 -1.96 -3.83 3.66
C GLY A 30 -2.40 -4.46 2.35
N ASP A 31 -3.45 -5.26 2.38
CA ASP A 31 -4.00 -5.93 1.20
C ASP A 31 -4.53 -4.96 0.15
N MET A 32 -4.95 -3.76 0.52
CA MET A 32 -5.43 -2.78 -0.45
C MET A 32 -4.37 -2.43 -1.50
N LEU A 33 -3.10 -2.36 -1.11
CA LEU A 33 -2.01 -2.11 -2.04
C LEU A 33 -1.79 -3.31 -2.98
N LEU A 34 -1.91 -4.52 -2.45
CA LEU A 34 -1.81 -5.73 -3.27
C LEU A 34 -3.00 -5.83 -4.25
N HIS A 35 -4.20 -5.58 -3.77
CA HIS A 35 -5.41 -5.66 -4.60
C HIS A 35 -5.43 -4.62 -5.72
N ALA A 36 -4.79 -3.47 -5.54
CA ALA A 36 -4.73 -2.44 -6.56
C ALA A 36 -4.11 -2.94 -7.87
N HIS A 37 -3.18 -3.90 -7.81
CA HIS A 37 -2.58 -4.49 -9.00
C HIS A 37 -3.60 -5.14 -9.93
N ARG A 38 -4.72 -5.61 -9.40
CA ARG A 38 -5.77 -6.24 -10.20
C ARG A 38 -6.47 -5.27 -11.16
N TYR A 39 -6.47 -3.99 -10.80
CA TYR A 39 -7.15 -2.93 -11.55
C TYR A 39 -6.20 -2.03 -12.32
N LEU A 40 -4.91 -2.18 -12.09
CA LEU A 40 -3.87 -1.29 -12.58
C LEU A 40 -3.27 -1.82 -13.87
N ARG A 41 -3.06 -0.95 -14.85
CA ARG A 41 -2.23 -1.29 -16.02
C ARG A 41 -0.81 -1.53 -15.56
N ARG A 42 -0.13 -2.45 -16.23
CA ARG A 42 1.27 -2.75 -15.90
C ARG A 42 2.12 -1.49 -15.96
N GLY A 43 2.86 -1.24 -14.87
CA GLY A 43 3.64 -0.02 -14.73
C GLY A 43 2.84 1.22 -14.38
N GLY A 44 1.56 1.08 -14.04
CA GLY A 44 0.70 2.19 -13.64
C GLY A 44 1.02 2.75 -12.27
N TYR A 45 0.25 3.74 -11.86
CA TYR A 45 0.51 4.51 -10.64
C TYR A 45 -0.58 4.35 -9.62
N VAL A 46 -0.18 4.35 -8.34
CA VAL A 46 -1.10 4.44 -7.19
C VAL A 46 -0.74 5.69 -6.41
N TYR A 47 -1.74 6.49 -6.12
CA TYR A 47 -1.58 7.71 -5.33
C TYR A 47 -2.24 7.51 -3.97
N VAL A 48 -1.44 7.56 -2.89
CA VAL A 48 -1.93 7.35 -1.53
C VAL A 48 -1.83 8.65 -0.75
N VAL A 49 -2.92 9.01 -0.08
CA VAL A 49 -2.95 10.13 0.84
C VAL A 49 -3.41 9.63 2.21
N LEU A 50 -2.65 9.95 3.23
CA LEU A 50 -2.97 9.64 4.63
C LEU A 50 -2.88 10.91 5.47
N PRO A 51 -3.60 10.99 6.60
CA PRO A 51 -3.30 11.99 7.60
C PRO A 51 -1.84 11.87 8.03
N LEU A 52 -1.14 12.98 8.10
CA LEU A 52 0.29 13.00 8.43
C LEU A 52 0.61 12.28 9.76
N PRO A 53 -0.20 12.44 10.82
CA PRO A 53 0.06 11.74 12.09
C PRO A 53 0.07 10.22 11.99
N CYS A 54 -0.55 9.64 10.97
CA CYS A 54 -0.50 8.18 10.75
C CYS A 54 0.93 7.68 10.58
N LEU A 55 1.84 8.51 10.07
CA LEU A 55 3.24 8.14 9.90
C LEU A 55 4.17 8.88 10.85
N THR A 56 3.82 10.07 11.31
CA THR A 56 4.69 10.87 12.19
C THR A 56 4.43 10.64 13.67
N ASN A 57 3.26 10.15 14.03
CA ASN A 57 2.86 10.00 15.44
C ASN A 57 2.21 8.66 15.77
N SER A 58 2.38 7.63 14.94
CA SER A 58 1.89 6.30 15.25
C SER A 58 2.90 5.51 16.09
N ARG A 59 2.38 4.64 16.98
CA ARG A 59 3.23 3.65 17.67
C ARG A 59 3.81 2.63 16.70
N TYR A 60 3.16 2.36 15.60
CA TYR A 60 3.42 1.18 14.77
C TYR A 60 3.88 1.50 13.36
N MET A 61 3.81 2.76 12.94
CA MET A 61 4.17 3.16 11.57
C MET A 61 5.08 4.39 11.56
N THR A 62 5.99 4.40 10.59
CA THR A 62 6.86 5.53 10.26
C THR A 62 6.86 5.69 8.74
N HIS A 63 7.45 6.77 8.24
CA HIS A 63 7.69 6.92 6.79
C HIS A 63 8.51 5.76 6.24
N ASP A 64 9.57 5.37 6.91
CA ASP A 64 10.44 4.27 6.47
C ASP A 64 9.69 2.93 6.46
N HIS A 65 8.88 2.68 7.48
CA HIS A 65 8.10 1.46 7.56
C HIS A 65 7.04 1.40 6.46
N PHE A 66 6.37 2.52 6.19
CA PHE A 66 5.40 2.60 5.10
C PHE A 66 6.07 2.39 3.74
N ALA A 67 7.23 3.02 3.51
CA ALA A 67 8.00 2.81 2.29
C ALA A 67 8.42 1.34 2.11
N ARG A 68 8.79 0.67 3.22
CA ARG A 68 9.11 -0.76 3.19
C ARG A 68 7.89 -1.60 2.80
N LEU A 69 6.73 -1.31 3.37
CA LEU A 69 5.48 -2.00 3.04
C LEU A 69 5.11 -1.78 1.57
N VAL A 70 5.25 -0.56 1.08
CA VAL A 70 5.01 -0.21 -0.32
C VAL A 70 5.89 -1.05 -1.26
N ARG A 71 7.17 -1.11 -0.98
CA ARG A 71 8.11 -1.92 -1.79
C ARG A 71 7.79 -3.40 -1.73
N ALA A 72 7.44 -3.91 -0.54
CA ALA A 72 7.07 -5.31 -0.36
C ALA A 72 5.81 -5.69 -1.15
N THR A 73 4.91 -4.74 -1.37
CA THR A 73 3.67 -4.96 -2.13
C THR A 73 3.80 -4.68 -3.63
N GLY A 74 5.02 -4.43 -4.12
CA GLY A 74 5.30 -4.36 -5.55
C GLY A 74 5.25 -2.98 -6.16
N TYR A 75 5.62 -1.95 -5.40
CA TYR A 75 5.66 -0.58 -5.88
C TYR A 75 7.00 0.07 -5.57
N ASP A 76 7.40 1.01 -6.44
CA ASP A 76 8.48 1.94 -6.16
C ASP A 76 7.89 3.27 -5.70
N VAL A 77 8.53 3.92 -4.76
CA VAL A 77 8.15 5.27 -4.34
C VAL A 77 8.70 6.26 -5.35
N VAL A 78 7.82 6.88 -6.13
CA VAL A 78 8.21 7.91 -7.08
C VAL A 78 8.39 9.24 -6.36
N ARG A 79 7.48 9.56 -5.45
CA ARG A 79 7.52 10.82 -4.72
C ARG A 79 6.75 10.70 -3.41
N ASN A 80 7.30 11.29 -2.36
CA ASN A 80 6.60 11.50 -1.10
C ASN A 80 6.67 12.98 -0.76
N GLU A 81 5.53 13.59 -0.49
CA GLU A 81 5.43 14.98 -0.03
C GLU A 81 4.51 15.05 1.17
N ASP A 82 5.01 15.71 2.21
CA ASP A 82 4.23 16.01 3.40
C ASP A 82 3.82 17.47 3.38
N SER A 83 2.55 17.73 3.68
CA SER A 83 2.05 19.05 3.98
C SER A 83 1.83 19.17 5.48
N HIS A 84 1.20 20.27 5.92
CA HIS A 84 0.94 20.47 7.34
C HIS A 84 0.11 19.35 7.98
N ARG A 85 -0.82 18.74 7.23
CA ARG A 85 -1.76 17.74 7.77
C ARG A 85 -1.77 16.40 7.04
N LEU A 86 -1.16 16.34 5.87
CA LEU A 86 -1.26 15.16 5.00
C LEU A 86 0.11 14.67 4.59
N THR A 87 0.20 13.38 4.36
CA THR A 87 1.33 12.76 3.69
C THR A 87 0.84 12.15 2.37
N ARG A 88 1.50 12.52 1.28
CA ARG A 88 1.14 12.11 -0.08
C ARG A 88 2.24 11.24 -0.66
N TRP A 89 1.82 10.17 -1.28
CA TRP A 89 2.74 9.18 -1.85
C TRP A 89 2.32 8.86 -3.27
N LEU A 90 3.21 9.11 -4.22
CA LEU A 90 3.03 8.63 -5.59
C LEU A 90 3.87 7.38 -5.77
N LEU A 91 3.20 6.28 -6.09
CA LEU A 91 3.78 4.95 -6.23
C LEU A 91 3.66 4.51 -7.68
N GLN A 92 4.65 3.80 -8.18
CA GLN A 92 4.59 3.18 -9.49
C GLN A 92 4.73 1.68 -9.33
N GLU A 93 3.87 0.91 -10.02
CA GLU A 93 4.00 -0.53 -10.06
C GLU A 93 5.37 -0.92 -10.58
N SER A 94 6.09 -1.73 -9.80
CA SER A 94 7.39 -2.27 -10.19
C SER A 94 7.21 -3.50 -11.07
N GLU A 95 8.32 -4.07 -11.56
CA GLU A 95 8.27 -5.36 -12.24
C GLU A 95 7.74 -6.44 -11.28
N PRO A 96 6.93 -7.40 -11.79
CA PRO A 96 6.47 -8.49 -10.95
C PRO A 96 7.64 -9.35 -10.47
N ARG A 97 7.51 -9.86 -9.25
CA ARG A 97 8.54 -10.71 -8.61
C ARG A 97 8.54 -12.11 -9.17
N THR A 98 7.38 -12.56 -9.65
CA THR A 98 7.20 -13.87 -10.28
C THR A 98 6.40 -13.71 -11.55
N ALA A 99 6.40 -14.76 -12.39
CA ALA A 99 5.64 -14.73 -13.64
C ALA A 99 4.14 -14.59 -13.37
N ILE A 100 3.49 -13.73 -14.14
CA ILE A 100 2.03 -13.57 -14.08
C ILE A 100 1.41 -14.70 -14.88
N SER A 101 0.50 -15.44 -14.25
CA SER A 101 -0.25 -16.52 -14.87
C SER A 101 -1.73 -16.16 -14.93
N PRO A 102 -2.46 -16.53 -16.01
CA PRO A 102 -3.89 -16.31 -16.09
C PRO A 102 -4.69 -17.00 -14.99
N ASP A 103 -4.16 -18.08 -14.40
CA ASP A 103 -4.84 -18.88 -13.39
C ASP A 103 -4.54 -18.43 -11.96
N THR A 104 -3.64 -17.47 -11.77
CA THR A 104 -3.26 -16.99 -10.44
C THR A 104 -3.66 -15.54 -10.24
N ASP A 105 -3.86 -15.20 -8.98
CA ASP A 105 -4.11 -13.81 -8.59
C ASP A 105 -2.90 -12.96 -8.93
N VAL A 106 -3.08 -11.96 -9.78
CA VAL A 106 -2.00 -11.08 -10.23
C VAL A 106 -1.30 -10.38 -9.07
N SER A 107 -2.02 -10.06 -8.00
CA SER A 107 -1.44 -9.38 -6.84
C SER A 107 -0.30 -10.18 -6.20
N ARG A 108 -0.38 -11.50 -6.21
CA ARG A 108 0.67 -12.38 -5.65
C ARG A 108 1.98 -12.29 -6.40
N ALA A 109 1.94 -11.98 -7.70
CA ALA A 109 3.15 -11.84 -8.49
C ALA A 109 3.98 -10.62 -8.09
N PHE A 110 3.38 -9.65 -7.42
CA PHE A 110 4.03 -8.41 -6.99
C PHE A 110 4.48 -8.41 -5.53
N TRP A 111 3.94 -9.31 -4.71
CA TRP A 111 4.34 -9.41 -3.31
C TRP A 111 5.67 -10.16 -3.19
N ASP A 112 6.60 -9.61 -2.41
CA ASP A 112 7.92 -10.23 -2.21
C ASP A 112 7.96 -11.25 -1.07
N GLY A 113 6.80 -11.53 -0.44
CA GLY A 113 6.70 -12.48 0.66
C GLY A 113 6.98 -11.89 2.04
N THR A 114 7.34 -10.62 2.12
CA THR A 114 7.61 -9.97 3.40
C THR A 114 6.35 -9.96 4.28
N VAL A 115 6.50 -10.40 5.52
CA VAL A 115 5.45 -10.32 6.55
C VAL A 115 5.78 -9.14 7.46
N LEU A 116 4.81 -8.25 7.62
CA LEU A 116 4.94 -7.10 8.50
C LEU A 116 3.87 -7.19 9.59
N ALA A 117 4.30 -7.53 10.80
CA ALA A 117 3.44 -7.65 11.96
C ALA A 117 3.37 -6.32 12.72
N LYS A 118 2.37 -6.21 13.60
CA LYS A 118 2.24 -5.07 14.48
C LYS A 118 3.41 -5.04 15.46
N ARG A 119 4.21 -3.97 15.38
CA ARG A 119 5.41 -3.82 16.21
C ARG A 119 5.52 -2.37 16.65
N GLN A 120 5.79 -2.17 17.93
CA GLN A 120 5.99 -0.84 18.47
C GLN A 120 7.29 -0.22 17.96
N LEU A 121 7.18 0.92 17.28
CA LEU A 121 8.29 1.68 16.73
C LEU A 121 8.55 2.97 17.51
N ARG A 122 7.53 3.50 18.19
CA ARG A 122 7.63 4.69 19.04
C ARG A 122 6.96 4.43 20.38
N PRO A 123 7.64 4.68 21.50
CA PRO A 123 7.01 4.67 22.81
C PRO A 123 6.26 5.96 23.07
N GLY A 124 5.44 5.98 24.10
CA GLY A 124 4.80 7.17 24.61
C GLY A 124 3.27 7.08 24.63
N ALA A 125 2.68 7.88 25.53
CA ALA A 125 1.25 7.82 25.79
C ALA A 125 0.40 8.60 24.79
N GLN A 126 0.96 9.63 24.15
CA GLN A 126 0.23 10.49 23.23
C GLN A 126 0.50 10.15 21.77
N ARG A 127 0.35 8.86 21.44
CA ARG A 127 0.53 8.33 20.09
C ARG A 127 -0.77 7.76 19.58
N ASN A 128 -1.00 7.82 18.27
CA ASN A 128 -2.09 7.08 17.66
C ASN A 128 -1.68 5.63 17.39
N ASN A 129 -2.65 4.80 17.04
CA ASN A 129 -2.46 3.38 16.82
C ASN A 129 -2.57 2.98 15.34
N PHE A 130 -2.37 3.92 14.43
CA PHE A 130 -2.42 3.58 13.01
C PHE A 130 -1.39 2.51 12.68
N CYS A 131 -1.84 1.46 12.01
CA CYS A 131 -1.00 0.32 11.63
C CYS A 131 -1.52 -0.28 10.34
N MET A 132 -0.61 -0.79 9.53
CA MET A 132 -0.92 -1.63 8.37
C MET A 132 -0.12 -2.91 8.51
N LEU A 133 -0.80 -4.03 8.38
CA LEU A 133 -0.17 -5.34 8.44
C LEU A 133 -0.04 -5.94 7.04
N LEU A 134 0.92 -6.82 6.89
CA LEU A 134 1.12 -7.58 5.66
C LEU A 134 1.38 -9.04 6.04
N SER A 135 0.51 -9.93 5.58
CA SER A 135 0.57 -11.36 5.93
C SER A 135 0.22 -12.23 4.72
N PRO A 136 0.64 -13.51 4.74
CA PRO A 136 0.43 -14.41 3.61
C PRO A 136 -1.01 -14.91 3.43
N ALA A 137 -1.87 -14.70 4.37
CA ALA A 137 -3.22 -15.27 4.34
C ALA A 137 -4.13 -14.58 3.33
#